data_c29c3e87e6bdfc7d14e8c88a6838a784
#
_entry.id   c29c3e87e6bdfc7d14e8c88a6838a784
#
_cell.length_a   1.000
_cell.length_b   1.000
_cell.length_c   1.000
_cell.angle_alpha   90.00
_cell.angle_beta   90.00
_cell.angle_gamma   90.00
#
_symmetry.space_group_name_H-M   'P 1'
#
loop_
_entity.id
_entity.type
_entity.pdbx_description
1 polymer ?
#
loop_
_entity_poly.entity_id
_entity_poly.type
_entity_poly.pdbx_seq_one_letter_code
_entity_poly.pdbx_strand_id
1 'polypeptide(L)'
;AIAICAYTGFLISALIRFPLINTAVLPALFVASGFSAGCAATKVLAAWLFGADRHGKDLHVLHAAEWPIMAVEAMCLLMIMVALVSGNAAAQAASVAFTTGIWSQVFWIGAVGVGFLVPLVLSFFGSKAFRDSAGAFYTSGIAAICGMMCLRLFIIYAGQINGM
;
A
#
# COMPACT_ATOMS: atom_id res chain seq x y z
N ALA A 1 8.96 6.65 -14.10
CA ALA A 1 8.21 5.83 -13.12
C ALA A 1 7.09 6.65 -12.44
N ILE A 2 7.38 7.80 -11.80
CA ILE A 2 6.40 8.64 -11.07
C ILE A 2 5.23 9.04 -11.98
N ALA A 3 5.52 9.55 -13.17
CA ALA A 3 4.49 9.99 -14.13
C ALA A 3 3.53 8.85 -14.51
N ILE A 4 4.02 7.62 -14.66
CA ILE A 4 3.20 6.46 -15.00
C ILE A 4 2.29 6.07 -13.83
N CYS A 5 2.81 6.07 -12.59
CA CYS A 5 2.00 5.79 -11.40
C CYS A 5 0.91 6.85 -11.19
N ALA A 6 1.27 8.13 -11.33
CA ALA A 6 0.32 9.24 -11.23
C ALA A 6 -0.74 9.18 -12.34
N TYR A 7 -0.33 8.94 -13.58
CA TYR A 7 -1.23 8.81 -14.73
C TYR A 7 -2.29 7.73 -14.51
N THR A 8 -1.87 6.55 -14.02
CA THR A 8 -2.82 5.46 -13.72
C THR A 8 -3.84 5.88 -12.65
N GLY A 9 -3.38 6.57 -11.59
CA GLY A 9 -4.25 7.10 -10.56
C GLY A 9 -5.23 8.15 -11.08
N PHE A 10 -4.77 9.08 -11.92
CA PHE A 10 -5.63 10.09 -12.56
C PHE A 10 -6.66 9.47 -13.48
N LEU A 11 -6.26 8.49 -14.28
CA LEU A 11 -7.14 7.83 -15.23
C LEU A 11 -8.29 7.10 -14.52
N ILE A 12 -7.98 6.42 -13.41
CA ILE A 12 -8.98 5.72 -12.60
C ILE A 12 -9.85 6.73 -11.84
N SER A 13 -9.27 7.80 -11.27
CA SER A 13 -10.02 8.82 -10.54
C SER A 13 -10.99 9.63 -11.40
N ALA A 14 -10.78 9.65 -12.72
CA ALA A 14 -11.70 10.31 -13.67
C ALA A 14 -13.05 9.59 -13.83
N LEU A 15 -13.20 8.39 -13.29
CA LEU A 15 -14.44 7.62 -13.35
C LEU A 15 -15.46 8.14 -12.32
N ILE A 16 -16.21 9.19 -12.69
CA ILE A 16 -17.17 9.89 -11.83
C ILE A 16 -18.27 8.97 -11.28
N ARG A 17 -18.60 7.90 -12.01
CA ARG A 17 -19.66 6.95 -11.65
C ARG A 17 -19.37 6.17 -10.34
N PHE A 18 -18.10 6.06 -9.94
CA PHE A 18 -17.68 5.24 -8.82
C PHE A 18 -17.12 6.09 -7.67
N PRO A 19 -17.91 6.40 -6.63
CA PRO A 19 -17.52 7.31 -5.55
C PRO A 19 -16.24 6.89 -4.81
N LEU A 20 -16.00 5.59 -4.66
CA LEU A 20 -14.79 5.07 -4.00
C LEU A 20 -13.53 5.41 -4.78
N ILE A 21 -13.61 5.45 -6.10
CA ILE A 21 -12.48 5.67 -7.01
C ILE A 21 -12.34 7.15 -7.36
N ASN A 22 -13.45 7.89 -7.42
CA ASN A 22 -13.47 9.30 -7.78
C ASN A 22 -13.02 10.19 -6.60
N THR A 23 -11.76 10.12 -6.25
CA THR A 23 -11.15 10.97 -5.22
C THR A 23 -9.87 11.61 -5.75
N ALA A 24 -9.67 12.90 -5.42
CA ALA A 24 -8.44 13.63 -5.77
C ALA A 24 -7.17 13.06 -5.10
N VAL A 25 -7.34 12.27 -4.05
CA VAL A 25 -6.25 11.65 -3.29
C VAL A 25 -5.74 10.35 -3.94
N LEU A 26 -6.53 9.75 -4.84
CA LEU A 26 -6.20 8.47 -5.45
C LEU A 26 -4.87 8.49 -6.24
N PRO A 27 -4.55 9.51 -7.06
CA PRO A 27 -3.25 9.59 -7.72
C PRO A 27 -2.08 9.63 -6.74
N ALA A 28 -2.22 10.36 -5.63
CA ALA A 28 -1.20 10.42 -4.58
C ALA A 28 -0.99 9.05 -3.91
N LEU A 29 -2.08 8.34 -3.62
CA LEU A 29 -2.03 6.99 -3.08
C LEU A 29 -1.33 6.01 -4.04
N PHE A 30 -1.61 6.08 -5.33
CA PHE A 30 -0.98 5.24 -6.35
C PHE A 30 0.52 5.53 -6.49
N VAL A 31 0.93 6.79 -6.39
CA VAL A 31 2.34 7.18 -6.37
C VAL A 31 3.02 6.65 -5.11
N ALA A 32 2.45 6.88 -3.93
CA ALA A 32 3.02 6.44 -2.66
C ALA A 32 3.16 4.90 -2.62
N SER A 33 2.10 4.16 -2.99
CA SER A 33 2.13 2.71 -3.06
C SER A 33 3.11 2.16 -4.10
N GLY A 34 3.29 2.88 -5.22
CA GLY A 34 4.29 2.54 -6.23
C GLY A 34 5.72 2.71 -5.72
N PHE A 35 5.99 3.76 -4.95
CA PHE A 35 7.28 3.97 -4.30
C PHE A 35 7.56 2.92 -3.22
N SER A 36 6.59 2.63 -2.37
CA SER A 36 6.71 1.62 -1.32
C SER A 36 7.04 0.24 -1.91
N ALA A 37 6.25 -0.21 -2.89
CA ALA A 37 6.50 -1.47 -3.58
C ALA A 37 7.84 -1.46 -4.35
N GLY A 38 8.22 -0.32 -4.95
CA GLY A 38 9.48 -0.13 -5.65
C GLY A 38 10.69 -0.26 -4.73
N CYS A 39 10.67 0.39 -3.58
CA CYS A 39 11.74 0.28 -2.57
C CYS A 39 11.85 -1.17 -2.07
N ALA A 40 10.73 -1.81 -1.75
CA ALA A 40 10.71 -3.19 -1.28
C ALA A 40 11.24 -4.16 -2.35
N ALA A 41 10.80 -4.02 -3.60
CA ALA A 41 11.27 -4.84 -4.71
C ALA A 41 12.76 -4.63 -4.99
N THR A 42 13.23 -3.39 -4.98
CA THR A 42 14.65 -3.08 -5.20
C THR A 42 15.53 -3.70 -4.12
N LYS A 43 15.13 -3.63 -2.85
CA LYS A 43 15.85 -4.27 -1.75
C LYS A 43 15.94 -5.79 -1.91
N VAL A 44 14.82 -6.43 -2.18
CA VAL A 44 14.75 -7.88 -2.35
C VAL A 44 15.59 -8.33 -3.55
N LEU A 45 15.45 -7.66 -4.69
CA LEU A 45 16.18 -7.99 -5.90
C LEU A 45 17.69 -7.71 -5.78
N ALA A 46 18.08 -6.59 -5.14
CA ALA A 46 19.49 -6.27 -4.91
C ALA A 46 20.17 -7.33 -4.04
N ALA A 47 19.51 -7.78 -2.98
CA ALA A 47 20.06 -8.82 -2.12
C ALA A 47 20.08 -10.20 -2.80
N TRP A 48 19.04 -10.52 -3.58
CA TRP A 48 18.90 -11.86 -4.18
C TRP A 48 19.71 -12.05 -5.47
N LEU A 49 19.65 -11.08 -6.41
CA LEU A 49 20.31 -11.19 -7.70
C LEU A 49 21.75 -10.72 -7.69
N PHE A 50 22.03 -9.64 -6.96
CA PHE A 50 23.34 -9.00 -6.96
C PHE A 50 24.18 -9.34 -5.73
N GLY A 51 23.65 -10.14 -4.80
CA GLY A 51 24.34 -10.49 -3.58
C GLY A 51 24.71 -9.26 -2.72
N ALA A 52 23.96 -8.16 -2.84
CA ALA A 52 24.23 -6.94 -2.11
C ALA A 52 24.21 -7.20 -0.61
N ASP A 53 25.17 -6.59 0.11
CA ASP A 53 25.23 -6.73 1.55
C ASP A 53 23.99 -6.09 2.19
N ARG A 54 23.22 -6.91 2.89
CA ARG A 54 21.95 -6.51 3.53
C ARG A 54 22.11 -5.38 4.56
N HIS A 55 23.28 -5.23 5.12
CA HIS A 55 23.66 -4.17 6.06
C HIS A 55 24.40 -3.01 5.37
N GLY A 56 24.49 -3.03 4.04
CA GLY A 56 25.10 -1.97 3.25
C GLY A 56 24.36 -0.64 3.39
N LYS A 57 25.10 0.46 3.28
CA LYS A 57 24.55 1.82 3.40
C LYS A 57 23.40 2.09 2.43
N ASP A 58 23.49 1.53 1.22
CA ASP A 58 22.51 1.76 0.15
C ASP A 58 21.15 1.14 0.49
N LEU A 59 21.15 -0.10 1.02
CA LEU A 59 19.91 -0.76 1.44
C LEU A 59 19.34 -0.13 2.71
N HIS A 60 20.19 0.39 3.59
CA HIS A 60 19.75 1.14 4.76
C HIS A 60 19.01 2.44 4.38
N VAL A 61 19.49 3.16 3.36
CA VAL A 61 18.80 4.36 2.85
C VAL A 61 17.43 4.01 2.29
N LEU A 62 17.31 2.93 1.51
CA LEU A 62 16.03 2.45 1.00
C LEU A 62 15.06 2.07 2.13
N HIS A 63 15.57 1.41 3.16
CA HIS A 63 14.76 1.06 4.34
C HIS A 63 14.31 2.31 5.12
N ALA A 64 15.17 3.29 5.27
CA ALA A 64 14.83 4.56 5.92
C ALA A 64 13.79 5.35 5.10
N ALA A 65 13.85 5.28 3.77
CA ALA A 65 12.89 5.95 2.88
C ALA A 65 11.50 5.31 2.92
N GLU A 66 11.37 4.03 3.24
CA GLU A 66 10.07 3.34 3.35
C GLU A 66 9.16 3.94 4.42
N TRP A 67 9.73 4.40 5.55
CA TRP A 67 8.97 4.93 6.67
C TRP A 67 8.10 6.13 6.31
N PRO A 68 8.66 7.23 5.77
CA PRO A 68 7.86 8.36 5.36
C PRO A 68 6.87 8.01 4.23
N ILE A 69 7.24 7.11 3.33
CA ILE A 69 6.37 6.67 2.24
C ILE A 69 5.15 5.91 2.81
N MET A 70 5.34 4.98 3.74
CA MET A 70 4.26 4.28 4.42
C MET A 70 3.36 5.22 5.21
N ALA A 71 3.93 6.25 5.86
CA ALA A 71 3.15 7.26 6.57
C ALA A 71 2.26 8.06 5.61
N VAL A 72 2.78 8.50 4.46
CA VAL A 72 2.01 9.20 3.42
C VAL A 72 0.90 8.30 2.87
N GLU A 73 1.19 7.04 2.65
CA GLU A 73 0.23 6.06 2.15
C GLU A 73 -0.91 5.83 3.15
N ALA A 74 -0.60 5.66 4.44
CA ALA A 74 -1.59 5.53 5.50
C ALA A 74 -2.44 6.81 5.62
N MET A 75 -1.84 8.00 5.50
CA MET A 75 -2.58 9.26 5.47
C MET A 75 -3.53 9.33 4.28
N CYS A 76 -3.09 8.97 3.08
CA CYS A 76 -3.94 8.95 1.89
C CYS A 76 -5.13 8.02 2.07
N LEU A 77 -4.92 6.82 2.63
CA LEU A 77 -5.99 5.88 2.95
C LEU A 77 -6.99 6.46 3.96
N LEU A 78 -6.48 7.06 5.02
CA LEU A 78 -7.33 7.72 6.03
C LEU A 78 -8.16 8.84 5.39
N MET A 79 -7.57 9.68 4.55
CA MET A 79 -8.28 10.76 3.85
C MET A 79 -9.38 10.21 2.92
N ILE A 80 -9.14 9.11 2.22
CA ILE A 80 -10.15 8.46 1.39
C ILE A 80 -11.29 7.93 2.27
N MET A 81 -10.98 7.26 3.37
CA MET A 81 -12.01 6.75 4.29
C MET A 81 -12.85 7.88 4.89
N VAL A 82 -12.23 8.96 5.35
CA VAL A 82 -12.93 10.13 5.89
C VAL A 82 -13.79 10.78 4.82
N ALA A 83 -13.28 10.96 3.60
CA ALA A 83 -14.03 11.54 2.49
C ALA A 83 -15.27 10.71 2.11
N LEU A 84 -15.19 9.39 2.17
CA LEU A 84 -16.33 8.51 1.91
C LEU A 84 -17.38 8.57 3.02
N VAL A 85 -16.96 8.56 4.28
CA VAL A 85 -17.88 8.60 5.42
C VAL A 85 -18.59 9.96 5.55
N SER A 86 -17.88 11.05 5.28
CA SER A 86 -18.42 12.42 5.34
C SER A 86 -19.05 12.89 4.03
N GLY A 87 -19.01 12.08 2.98
CA GLY A 87 -19.55 12.42 1.67
C GLY A 87 -21.08 12.27 1.56
N ASN A 88 -21.57 12.34 0.32
CA ASN A 88 -22.98 12.15 0.01
C ASN A 88 -23.42 10.68 0.20
N ALA A 89 -24.74 10.41 0.07
CA ALA A 89 -25.30 9.07 0.25
C ALA A 89 -24.63 7.99 -0.63
N ALA A 90 -24.21 8.33 -1.85
CA ALA A 90 -23.49 7.43 -2.74
C ALA A 90 -22.07 7.11 -2.24
N ALA A 91 -21.37 8.10 -1.67
CA ALA A 91 -20.06 7.89 -1.06
C ALA A 91 -20.17 7.04 0.21
N GLN A 92 -21.18 7.29 1.04
CA GLN A 92 -21.45 6.48 2.23
C GLN A 92 -21.81 5.03 1.87
N ALA A 93 -22.59 4.80 0.82
CA ALA A 93 -22.86 3.46 0.31
C ALA A 93 -21.56 2.76 -0.15
N ALA A 94 -20.66 3.48 -0.80
CA ALA A 94 -19.36 2.95 -1.20
C ALA A 94 -18.43 2.63 0.00
N SER A 95 -18.59 3.30 1.14
CA SER A 95 -17.81 3.00 2.36
C SER A 95 -18.11 1.62 2.94
N VAL A 96 -19.25 1.03 2.62
CA VAL A 96 -19.63 -0.34 3.01
C VAL A 96 -18.63 -1.37 2.51
N ALA A 97 -17.92 -1.09 1.40
CA ALA A 97 -16.86 -1.95 0.89
C ALA A 97 -15.72 -2.21 1.91
N PHE A 98 -15.52 -1.30 2.86
CA PHE A 98 -14.50 -1.44 3.92
C PHE A 98 -14.98 -2.32 5.09
N THR A 99 -16.28 -2.51 5.25
CA THR A 99 -16.88 -3.18 6.42
C THR A 99 -17.49 -4.53 6.09
N THR A 100 -17.96 -4.74 4.87
CA THR A 100 -18.69 -5.95 4.50
C THR A 100 -18.16 -6.59 3.20
N GLY A 101 -18.27 -7.92 3.12
CA GLY A 101 -17.92 -8.70 1.95
C GLY A 101 -16.45 -9.16 1.89
N ILE A 102 -16.14 -9.90 0.84
CA ILE A 102 -14.80 -10.48 0.62
C ILE A 102 -13.75 -9.37 0.45
N TRP A 103 -14.11 -8.27 -0.17
CA TRP A 103 -13.20 -7.15 -0.41
C TRP A 103 -12.78 -6.43 0.87
N SER A 104 -13.65 -6.38 1.89
CA SER A 104 -13.28 -5.90 3.22
C SER A 104 -12.15 -6.75 3.82
N GLN A 105 -12.22 -8.06 3.69
CA GLN A 105 -11.16 -8.96 4.17
C GLN A 105 -9.86 -8.75 3.39
N VAL A 106 -9.92 -8.59 2.06
CA VAL A 106 -8.74 -8.28 1.24
C VAL A 106 -8.10 -6.97 1.67
N PHE A 107 -8.89 -5.96 2.02
CA PHE A 107 -8.36 -4.68 2.52
C PHE A 107 -7.72 -4.84 3.90
N TRP A 108 -8.44 -5.36 4.89
CA TRP A 108 -7.95 -5.42 6.27
C TRP A 108 -6.84 -6.45 6.46
N ILE A 109 -6.97 -7.64 5.90
CA ILE A 109 -5.96 -8.70 6.05
C ILE A 109 -4.83 -8.47 5.03
N GLY A 110 -5.14 -8.23 3.76
CA GLY A 110 -4.15 -8.10 2.71
C GLY A 110 -3.40 -6.78 2.76
N ALA A 111 -4.11 -5.65 2.61
CA ALA A 111 -3.44 -4.35 2.56
C ALA A 111 -2.94 -3.93 3.94
N VAL A 112 -3.81 -3.87 4.95
CA VAL A 112 -3.44 -3.37 6.29
C VAL A 112 -2.61 -4.41 7.05
N GLY A 113 -3.06 -5.66 7.12
CA GLY A 113 -2.37 -6.73 7.85
C GLY A 113 -1.01 -7.06 7.24
N VAL A 114 -1.01 -7.54 6.01
CA VAL A 114 0.23 -7.97 5.35
C VAL A 114 1.07 -6.78 4.88
N GLY A 115 0.46 -5.76 4.29
CA GLY A 115 1.19 -4.62 3.70
C GLY A 115 1.78 -3.65 4.72
N PHE A 116 1.07 -3.37 5.81
CA PHE A 116 1.51 -2.41 6.83
C PHE A 116 1.94 -3.06 8.13
N LEU A 117 1.11 -3.93 8.73
CA LEU A 117 1.41 -4.48 10.06
C LEU A 117 2.62 -5.40 10.05
N VAL A 118 2.80 -6.25 9.04
CA VAL A 118 3.95 -7.17 8.99
C VAL A 118 5.28 -6.41 8.95
N PRO A 119 5.53 -5.47 8.01
CA PRO A 119 6.77 -4.69 8.01
C PRO A 119 6.96 -3.88 9.30
N LEU A 120 5.88 -3.33 9.85
CA LEU A 120 5.90 -2.50 11.05
C LEU A 120 6.27 -3.34 12.29
N VAL A 121 5.61 -4.48 12.48
CA VAL A 121 5.90 -5.40 13.59
C VAL A 121 7.32 -5.95 13.50
N LEU A 122 7.78 -6.33 12.32
CA LEU A 122 9.15 -6.79 12.12
C LEU A 122 10.18 -5.71 12.43
N SER A 123 9.87 -4.44 12.13
CA SER A 123 10.77 -3.32 12.38
C SER A 123 10.81 -2.87 13.86
N PHE A 124 9.67 -2.91 14.57
CA PHE A 124 9.58 -2.42 15.95
C PHE A 124 9.71 -3.49 17.01
N PHE A 125 9.04 -4.62 16.84
CA PHE A 125 8.92 -5.64 17.87
C PHE A 125 9.90 -6.81 17.70
N GLY A 126 10.59 -6.90 16.56
CA GLY A 126 11.62 -7.92 16.37
C GLY A 126 12.84 -7.67 17.27
N SER A 127 13.37 -8.72 17.91
CA SER A 127 14.69 -8.63 18.56
C SER A 127 15.77 -8.22 17.54
N LYS A 128 16.85 -7.57 17.98
CA LYS A 128 17.92 -7.16 17.05
C LYS A 128 18.40 -8.32 16.18
N ALA A 129 18.62 -9.49 16.78
CA ALA A 129 19.03 -10.70 16.06
C ALA A 129 18.01 -11.18 15.04
N PHE A 130 16.71 -11.00 15.31
CA PHE A 130 15.65 -11.36 14.37
C PHE A 130 15.52 -10.36 13.22
N ARG A 131 15.60 -9.05 13.51
CA ARG A 131 15.58 -7.98 12.48
C ARG A 131 16.75 -8.11 11.50
N ASP A 132 17.91 -8.52 11.99
CA ASP A 132 19.13 -8.69 11.20
C ASP A 132 19.14 -10.02 10.43
N SER A 133 18.13 -10.89 10.64
CA SER A 133 18.02 -12.17 9.93
C SER A 133 17.61 -11.97 8.46
N ALA A 134 18.12 -12.86 7.61
CA ALA A 134 17.74 -12.92 6.20
C ALA A 134 16.22 -13.12 6.02
N GLY A 135 15.62 -13.95 6.87
CA GLY A 135 14.20 -14.25 6.85
C GLY A 135 13.35 -13.01 7.06
N ALA A 136 13.64 -12.19 8.08
CA ALA A 136 12.89 -10.97 8.36
C ALA A 136 13.00 -9.95 7.21
N PHE A 137 14.18 -9.84 6.62
CA PHE A 137 14.41 -8.94 5.48
C PHE A 137 13.56 -9.31 4.25
N TYR A 138 13.61 -10.58 3.83
CA TYR A 138 12.83 -11.03 2.67
C TYR A 138 11.32 -11.06 2.96
N THR A 139 10.89 -11.50 4.14
CA THR A 139 9.47 -11.52 4.49
C THR A 139 8.88 -10.11 4.55
N SER A 140 9.59 -9.14 5.11
CA SER A 140 9.15 -7.74 5.13
C SER A 140 8.98 -7.18 3.71
N GLY A 141 9.96 -7.41 2.82
CA GLY A 141 9.90 -6.94 1.44
C GLY A 141 8.78 -7.59 0.63
N ILE A 142 8.63 -8.90 0.72
CA ILE A 142 7.58 -9.64 0.01
C ILE A 142 6.20 -9.26 0.56
N ALA A 143 6.06 -9.11 1.88
CA ALA A 143 4.82 -8.69 2.52
C ALA A 143 4.39 -7.30 2.05
N ALA A 144 5.31 -6.35 1.97
CA ALA A 144 5.03 -5.01 1.44
C ALA A 144 4.52 -5.06 -0.01
N ILE A 145 5.17 -5.83 -0.88
CA ILE A 145 4.75 -5.98 -2.28
C ILE A 145 3.35 -6.63 -2.37
N CYS A 146 3.12 -7.71 -1.64
CA CYS A 146 1.81 -8.40 -1.61
C CYS A 146 0.71 -7.49 -1.07
N GLY A 147 0.98 -6.74 -0.01
CA GLY A 147 0.05 -5.78 0.58
C GLY A 147 -0.36 -4.69 -0.41
N MET A 148 0.61 -4.15 -1.17
CA MET A 148 0.34 -3.17 -2.21
C MET A 148 -0.51 -3.73 -3.36
N MET A 149 -0.26 -4.98 -3.75
CA MET A 149 -1.09 -5.65 -4.75
C MET A 149 -2.53 -5.81 -4.24
N CYS A 150 -2.72 -6.24 -2.99
CA CYS A 150 -4.04 -6.35 -2.36
C CYS A 150 -4.77 -5.00 -2.31
N LEU A 151 -4.05 -3.92 -1.95
CA LEU A 151 -4.61 -2.57 -1.92
C LEU A 151 -5.12 -2.13 -3.30
N ARG A 152 -4.32 -2.34 -4.35
CA ARG A 152 -4.70 -1.98 -5.72
C ARG A 152 -5.89 -2.81 -6.22
N LEU A 153 -5.88 -4.11 -5.96
CA LEU A 153 -7.01 -4.98 -6.29
C LEU A 153 -8.28 -4.55 -5.56
N PHE A 154 -8.18 -4.23 -4.26
CA PHE A 154 -9.30 -3.71 -3.49
C PHE A 154 -9.88 -2.44 -4.13
N ILE A 155 -9.04 -1.44 -4.43
CA ILE A 155 -9.50 -0.17 -5.00
C ILE A 155 -10.22 -0.40 -6.32
N ILE A 156 -9.64 -1.21 -7.22
CA ILE A 156 -10.20 -1.43 -8.55
C ILE A 156 -11.51 -2.22 -8.47
N TYR A 157 -11.52 -3.38 -7.81
CA TYR A 157 -12.67 -4.29 -7.82
C TYR A 157 -13.77 -3.85 -6.86
N ALA A 158 -13.43 -3.47 -5.63
CA ALA A 158 -14.44 -3.00 -4.67
C ALA A 158 -15.06 -1.67 -5.12
N GLY A 159 -14.27 -0.81 -5.77
CA GLY A 159 -14.75 0.43 -6.35
C GLY A 159 -15.80 0.19 -7.46
N GLN A 160 -15.64 -0.84 -8.27
CA GLN A 160 -16.57 -1.16 -9.35
C GLN A 160 -17.87 -1.84 -8.85
N ILE A 161 -17.76 -2.75 -7.89
CA ILE A 161 -18.92 -3.54 -7.42
C ILE A 161 -19.87 -2.70 -6.57
N ASN A 162 -19.34 -1.80 -5.74
CA ASN A 162 -20.15 -0.97 -4.84
C ASN A 162 -20.56 0.38 -5.45
N GLY A 163 -20.39 0.57 -6.72
CA GLY A 163 -20.74 1.80 -7.45
C GLY A 163 -22.05 1.72 -8.24
N MET A 164 -22.82 0.62 -8.11
CA MET A 164 -24.10 0.46 -8.78
C MET A 164 -25.29 0.73 -7.85
#